data_7f51993e9996e87627eb6e23bef75383
#
_entry.id   7f51993e9996e87627eb6e23bef75383
#
_cell.length_a   1.000
_cell.length_b   1.000
_cell.length_c   1.000
_cell.angle_alpha   90.00
_cell.angle_beta   90.00
_cell.angle_gamma   90.00
#
_symmetry.space_group_name_H-M   'P 1'
#
loop_
_entity.id
_entity.type
_entity.pdbx_description
1 polymer ?
#
loop_
_entity_poly.entity_id
_entity_poly.type
_entity_poly.pdbx_seq_one_letter_code
_entity_poly.pdbx_strand_id
1 'polypeptide(L)'
;MTPESQLFAAVTLINLEGDLLDQGEFTAWLDLWQHDGLYVVPIDPNETDFKNTLNYACDDHRMREKRVHRLYSGESISTTPRARTLRTLSRFRLLEANDSLIVVRGAQSLWEHRKGHSRHYAADITWQLQREGDRLRIQQKVIRLVNSDDVLHSIGYIL
;
A
#
# COMPACT_ATOMS: atom_id res chain seq x y z
N MET A 1 -18.67 16.37 9.31
CA MET A 1 -18.71 14.89 9.12
C MET A 1 -18.48 14.20 10.45
N THR A 2 -19.21 13.13 10.70
CA THR A 2 -19.00 12.33 11.90
C THR A 2 -17.74 11.47 11.76
N PRO A 3 -17.15 11.01 12.89
CA PRO A 3 -16.05 10.05 12.81
C PRO A 3 -16.40 8.78 12.02
N GLU A 4 -17.62 8.29 12.18
CA GLU A 4 -18.10 7.12 11.45
C GLU A 4 -18.14 7.34 9.95
N SER A 5 -18.61 8.50 9.50
CA SER A 5 -18.65 8.82 8.06
C SER A 5 -17.26 9.06 7.50
N GLN A 6 -16.34 9.61 8.28
CA GLN A 6 -14.95 9.78 7.88
C GLN A 6 -14.25 8.43 7.75
N LEU A 7 -14.48 7.53 8.71
CA LEU A 7 -13.93 6.18 8.63
C LEU A 7 -14.50 5.42 7.43
N PHE A 8 -15.80 5.55 7.17
CA PHE A 8 -16.42 4.90 6.01
C PHE A 8 -15.78 5.39 4.70
N ALA A 9 -15.60 6.70 4.55
CA ALA A 9 -14.96 7.27 3.35
C ALA A 9 -13.52 6.77 3.19
N ALA A 10 -12.77 6.69 4.27
CA ALA A 10 -11.40 6.20 4.26
C ALA A 10 -11.34 4.72 3.87
N VAL A 11 -12.18 3.89 4.47
CA VAL A 11 -12.22 2.45 4.18
C VAL A 11 -12.66 2.19 2.73
N THR A 12 -13.56 3.00 2.20
CA THR A 12 -13.95 2.92 0.79
C THR A 12 -12.75 3.14 -0.14
N LEU A 13 -11.92 4.14 0.13
CA LEU A 13 -10.71 4.38 -0.64
C LEU A 13 -9.70 3.25 -0.47
N ILE A 14 -9.50 2.78 0.75
CA ILE A 14 -8.55 1.69 1.04
C ILE A 14 -8.98 0.39 0.33
N ASN A 15 -10.26 0.08 0.33
CA ASN A 15 -10.76 -1.09 -0.39
C ASN A 15 -10.57 -0.94 -1.90
N LEU A 16 -10.79 0.25 -2.45
CA LEU A 16 -10.51 0.51 -3.85
C LEU A 16 -9.04 0.32 -4.17
N GLU A 17 -8.16 0.82 -3.33
CA GLU A 17 -6.72 0.66 -3.51
C GLU A 17 -6.34 -0.82 -3.60
N GLY A 18 -6.81 -1.62 -2.66
CA GLY A 18 -6.55 -3.07 -2.65
C GLY A 18 -7.08 -3.77 -3.89
N ASP A 19 -8.28 -3.42 -4.31
CA ASP A 19 -8.89 -4.01 -5.50
C ASP A 19 -8.11 -3.67 -6.77
N LEU A 20 -7.71 -2.41 -6.93
CA LEU A 20 -6.91 -2.00 -8.08
C LEU A 20 -5.57 -2.74 -8.14
N LEU A 21 -4.90 -2.91 -7.00
CA LEU A 21 -3.65 -3.65 -6.95
C LEU A 21 -3.84 -5.13 -7.29
N ASP A 22 -4.89 -5.76 -6.77
CA ASP A 22 -5.16 -7.17 -7.05
C ASP A 22 -5.55 -7.40 -8.50
N GLN A 23 -6.24 -6.44 -9.13
CA GLN A 23 -6.63 -6.51 -10.54
C GLN A 23 -5.52 -6.08 -11.50
N GLY A 24 -4.39 -5.61 -11.00
CA GLY A 24 -3.29 -5.15 -11.85
C GLY A 24 -3.52 -3.80 -12.49
N GLU A 25 -4.44 -3.01 -11.97
CA GLU A 25 -4.77 -1.68 -12.46
C GLU A 25 -3.83 -0.63 -11.85
N PHE A 26 -2.54 -0.74 -12.15
CA PHE A 26 -1.49 0.03 -11.45
C PHE A 26 -1.50 1.51 -11.83
N THR A 27 -1.88 1.85 -13.05
CA THR A 27 -2.00 3.27 -13.45
C THR A 27 -3.11 3.96 -12.67
N ALA A 28 -4.27 3.29 -12.52
CA ALA A 28 -5.36 3.81 -11.71
C ALA A 28 -4.96 3.91 -10.23
N TRP A 29 -4.12 2.98 -9.74
CA TRP A 29 -3.57 3.04 -8.39
C TRP A 29 -2.73 4.31 -8.17
N LEU A 30 -1.89 4.70 -9.14
CA LEU A 30 -1.11 5.94 -9.06
C LEU A 30 -2.01 7.17 -8.89
N ASP A 31 -3.18 7.17 -9.52
CA ASP A 31 -4.11 8.29 -9.44
C ASP A 31 -4.76 8.47 -8.06
N LEU A 32 -4.64 7.48 -7.18
CA LEU A 32 -5.13 7.60 -5.81
C LEU A 32 -4.23 8.43 -4.91
N TRP A 33 -3.01 8.70 -5.35
CA TRP A 33 -1.96 9.32 -4.54
C TRP A 33 -1.89 10.82 -4.73
N GLN A 34 -1.55 11.53 -3.64
CA GLN A 34 -1.02 12.87 -3.76
C GLN A 34 0.38 12.83 -4.36
N HIS A 35 0.75 13.87 -5.08
CA HIS A 35 2.06 13.94 -5.73
C HIS A 35 3.21 13.80 -4.74
N ASP A 36 3.09 14.43 -3.58
CA ASP A 36 4.12 14.39 -2.52
C ASP A 36 3.97 13.22 -1.56
N GLY A 37 3.13 12.25 -1.87
CA GLY A 37 2.88 11.09 -1.02
C GLY A 37 4.06 10.15 -0.92
N LEU A 38 4.10 9.35 0.15
CA LEU A 38 5.14 8.36 0.42
C LEU A 38 4.55 6.96 0.62
N TYR A 39 5.07 6.01 -0.16
CA TYR A 39 4.80 4.59 0.01
C TYR A 39 6.00 3.98 0.74
N VAL A 40 5.80 3.44 1.93
CA VAL A 40 6.88 3.01 2.82
C VAL A 40 6.67 1.57 3.28
N VAL A 41 7.72 0.76 3.14
CA VAL A 41 7.81 -0.58 3.75
C VAL A 41 9.11 -0.60 4.56
N PRO A 42 9.07 -0.27 5.86
CA PRO A 42 10.29 -0.24 6.66
C PRO A 42 10.81 -1.64 6.97
N ILE A 43 12.13 -1.76 7.15
CA ILE A 43 12.75 -3.00 7.62
C ILE A 43 12.47 -3.18 9.11
N ASP A 44 12.73 -2.13 9.91
CA ASP A 44 12.40 -2.11 11.33
C ASP A 44 10.92 -1.74 11.49
N PRO A 45 10.07 -2.64 12.02
CA PRO A 45 8.65 -2.36 12.16
C PRO A 45 8.33 -1.24 13.16
N ASN A 46 9.28 -0.84 13.98
CA ASN A 46 9.11 0.24 14.97
C ASN A 46 9.64 1.59 14.48
N GLU A 47 10.22 1.66 13.27
CA GLU A 47 10.84 2.87 12.76
C GLU A 47 9.80 3.90 12.36
N THR A 48 10.10 5.17 12.61
CA THR A 48 9.27 6.32 12.24
C THR A 48 10.02 7.34 11.37
N ASP A 49 11.35 7.28 11.32
CA ASP A 49 12.16 8.16 10.50
C ASP A 49 12.60 7.45 9.21
N PHE A 50 11.65 7.37 8.27
CA PHE A 50 11.81 6.53 7.09
C PHE A 50 12.89 7.04 6.12
N LYS A 51 13.13 8.35 6.07
CA LYS A 51 14.09 8.93 5.13
C LYS A 51 15.56 8.73 5.54
N ASN A 52 15.79 8.49 6.82
CA ASN A 52 17.14 8.34 7.39
C ASN A 52 17.47 6.92 7.81
N THR A 53 16.63 5.94 7.46
CA THR A 53 16.80 4.53 7.79
C THR A 53 16.63 3.66 6.56
N LEU A 54 17.08 2.41 6.66
CA LEU A 54 16.92 1.44 5.58
C LEU A 54 15.47 0.95 5.53
N ASN A 55 14.92 0.86 4.33
CA ASN A 55 13.58 0.37 4.06
C ASN A 55 13.62 -0.62 2.89
N TYR A 56 12.65 -1.52 2.83
CA TYR A 56 12.39 -2.28 1.60
C TYR A 56 11.90 -1.36 0.51
N ALA A 57 11.10 -0.36 0.87
CA ALA A 57 10.64 0.67 -0.04
C ALA A 57 10.42 1.98 0.73
N CYS A 58 10.78 3.09 0.13
CA CYS A 58 10.42 4.43 0.58
C CYS A 58 10.28 5.28 -0.68
N ASP A 59 9.12 5.16 -1.32
CA ASP A 59 8.90 5.64 -2.68
C ASP A 59 8.15 6.96 -2.69
N ASP A 60 8.76 7.97 -3.32
CA ASP A 60 8.10 9.20 -3.72
C ASP A 60 7.34 9.00 -5.04
N HIS A 61 6.80 10.08 -5.60
CA HIS A 61 6.02 10.02 -6.85
C HIS A 61 6.80 9.36 -7.99
N ARG A 62 8.02 9.80 -8.21
CA ARG A 62 8.86 9.31 -9.30
C ARG A 62 9.17 7.82 -9.14
N MET A 63 9.44 7.39 -7.92
CA MET A 63 9.75 5.99 -7.63
C MET A 63 8.50 5.11 -7.76
N ARG A 64 7.32 5.62 -7.37
CA ARG A 64 6.07 4.89 -7.60
C ARG A 64 5.81 4.69 -9.09
N GLU A 65 6.02 5.71 -9.90
CA GLU A 65 5.88 5.61 -11.36
C GLU A 65 6.83 4.56 -11.94
N LYS A 66 8.09 4.57 -11.49
CA LYS A 66 9.07 3.58 -11.94
C LYS A 66 8.68 2.15 -11.54
N ARG A 67 8.14 1.98 -10.35
CA ARG A 67 7.69 0.68 -9.85
C ARG A 67 6.55 0.14 -10.73
N VAL A 68 5.58 0.97 -11.05
CA VAL A 68 4.48 0.62 -11.94
C VAL A 68 4.99 0.28 -13.33
N HIS A 69 5.91 1.08 -13.87
CA HIS A 69 6.52 0.80 -15.17
C HIS A 69 7.20 -0.58 -15.20
N ARG A 70 7.95 -0.94 -14.16
CA ARG A 70 8.61 -2.24 -14.07
C ARG A 70 7.62 -3.39 -14.02
N LEU A 71 6.49 -3.21 -13.35
CA LEU A 71 5.45 -4.25 -13.30
C LEU A 71 4.89 -4.54 -14.68
N TYR A 72 4.58 -3.52 -15.47
CA TYR A 72 4.10 -3.68 -16.83
C TYR A 72 5.17 -4.25 -17.77
N SER A 73 6.41 -3.76 -17.66
CA SER A 73 7.52 -4.23 -18.49
C SER A 73 7.88 -5.69 -18.21
N GLY A 74 7.84 -6.09 -16.94
CA GLY A 74 8.10 -7.48 -16.54
C GLY A 74 7.14 -8.46 -17.17
N GLU A 75 5.89 -8.07 -17.38
CA GLU A 75 4.88 -8.91 -18.02
C GLU A 75 5.21 -9.19 -19.49
N SER A 76 5.81 -8.24 -20.19
CA SER A 76 6.09 -8.36 -21.62
C SER A 76 7.37 -9.12 -21.93
N ILE A 77 8.31 -9.19 -21.01
CA ILE A 77 9.64 -9.77 -21.23
C ILE A 77 9.72 -11.19 -20.70
N SER A 78 9.02 -11.47 -19.64
CA SER A 78 9.22 -12.70 -18.88
C SER A 78 8.24 -13.80 -19.30
N THR A 79 8.75 -14.98 -19.51
CA THR A 79 7.95 -16.20 -19.54
C THR A 79 7.42 -16.55 -18.14
N THR A 80 7.84 -15.80 -17.15
CA THR A 80 7.41 -15.94 -15.77
C THR A 80 6.10 -15.17 -15.58
N PRO A 81 4.99 -15.81 -15.23
CA PRO A 81 3.74 -15.09 -15.01
C PRO A 81 3.87 -14.15 -13.82
N ARG A 82 3.16 -13.01 -13.91
CA ARG A 82 3.03 -12.09 -12.77
C ARG A 82 2.38 -12.83 -11.60
N ALA A 83 2.84 -12.52 -10.39
CA ALA A 83 2.20 -13.03 -9.19
C ALA A 83 0.74 -12.54 -9.13
N ARG A 84 -0.17 -13.47 -8.86
CA ARG A 84 -1.56 -13.12 -8.58
C ARG A 84 -1.70 -12.90 -7.09
N THR A 85 -2.36 -11.82 -6.71
CA THR A 85 -2.51 -11.44 -5.32
C THR A 85 -3.97 -11.28 -4.95
N LEU A 86 -4.26 -11.53 -3.68
CA LEU A 86 -5.55 -11.23 -3.07
C LEU A 86 -5.29 -10.68 -1.68
N ARG A 87 -5.81 -9.48 -1.43
CA ARG A 87 -5.68 -8.80 -0.14
C ARG A 87 -6.97 -8.90 0.64
N THR A 88 -6.86 -9.27 1.91
CA THR A 88 -7.93 -9.18 2.89
C THR A 88 -7.57 -8.07 3.86
N LEU A 89 -8.45 -7.10 4.03
CA LEU A 89 -8.25 -5.93 4.87
C LEU A 89 -9.27 -5.96 6.01
N SER A 90 -8.82 -5.66 7.21
CA SER A 90 -9.68 -5.77 8.40
C SER A 90 -9.18 -4.92 9.56
N ARG A 91 -9.95 -4.88 10.64
CA ARG A 91 -9.58 -4.25 11.91
C ARG A 91 -9.22 -2.77 11.70
N PHE A 92 -10.05 -2.05 10.99
CA PHE A 92 -9.83 -0.62 10.76
C PHE A 92 -10.10 0.18 12.02
N ARG A 93 -9.17 1.08 12.33
CA ARG A 93 -9.31 2.04 13.42
C ARG A 93 -9.01 3.44 12.92
N LEU A 94 -9.86 4.39 13.28
CA LEU A 94 -9.62 5.80 13.03
C LEU A 94 -8.68 6.33 14.11
N LEU A 95 -7.48 6.73 13.73
CA LEU A 95 -6.48 7.23 14.68
C LEU A 95 -6.57 8.75 14.82
N GLU A 96 -6.87 9.45 13.74
CA GLU A 96 -6.98 10.91 13.70
C GLU A 96 -7.92 11.29 12.57
N ALA A 97 -8.70 12.32 12.79
CA ALA A 97 -9.56 12.88 11.75
C ALA A 97 -9.83 14.35 12.02
N ASN A 98 -9.64 15.17 11.01
CA ASN A 98 -10.03 16.56 10.98
C ASN A 98 -10.53 16.90 9.58
N ASP A 99 -10.75 18.18 9.28
CA ASP A 99 -11.31 18.59 7.99
C ASP A 99 -10.39 18.29 6.80
N SER A 100 -9.08 18.15 7.03
CA SER A 100 -8.11 17.98 5.96
C SER A 100 -7.44 16.61 5.95
N LEU A 101 -7.33 15.94 7.10
CA LEU A 101 -6.53 14.72 7.24
C LEU A 101 -7.32 13.62 7.96
N ILE A 102 -7.24 12.42 7.43
CA ILE A 102 -7.75 11.21 8.08
C ILE A 102 -6.61 10.20 8.17
N VAL A 103 -6.36 9.70 9.37
CA VAL A 103 -5.36 8.66 9.61
C VAL A 103 -6.07 7.39 10.07
N VAL A 104 -5.88 6.31 9.32
CA VAL A 104 -6.52 5.02 9.57
C VAL A 104 -5.46 3.94 9.67
N ARG A 105 -5.62 3.06 10.63
CA ARG A 105 -4.78 1.88 10.79
C ARG A 105 -5.62 0.62 10.56
N GLY A 106 -5.06 -0.34 9.84
CA GLY A 106 -5.73 -1.60 9.58
C GLY A 106 -4.76 -2.75 9.44
N ALA A 107 -5.29 -3.96 9.40
CA ALA A 107 -4.53 -5.17 9.15
C ALA A 107 -4.73 -5.63 7.72
N GLN A 108 -3.65 -6.12 7.11
CA GLN A 108 -3.71 -6.70 5.77
C GLN A 108 -3.14 -8.10 5.80
N SER A 109 -3.87 -9.01 5.17
CA SER A 109 -3.43 -10.35 4.86
C SER A 109 -3.34 -10.44 3.34
N LEU A 110 -2.14 -10.62 2.81
CA LEU A 110 -1.91 -10.70 1.37
C LEU A 110 -1.49 -12.11 0.99
N TRP A 111 -2.27 -12.71 0.12
CA TRP A 111 -1.96 -14.01 -0.48
C TRP A 111 -1.41 -13.80 -1.87
N GLU A 112 -0.29 -14.45 -2.15
CA GLU A 112 0.37 -14.41 -3.45
C GLU A 112 0.44 -15.82 -4.01
N HIS A 113 0.09 -15.97 -5.28
CA HIS A 113 0.25 -17.23 -5.99
C HIS A 113 1.06 -17.00 -7.25
N ARG A 114 2.13 -17.79 -7.41
CA ARG A 114 3.00 -17.71 -8.58
C ARG A 114 3.65 -19.07 -8.82
N LYS A 115 3.53 -19.60 -10.05
CA LYS A 115 4.18 -20.84 -10.47
C LYS A 115 3.90 -22.02 -9.53
N GLY A 116 2.66 -22.19 -9.12
CA GLY A 116 2.26 -23.28 -8.25
C GLY A 116 2.64 -23.12 -6.78
N HIS A 117 3.24 -21.99 -6.40
CA HIS A 117 3.61 -21.67 -5.02
C HIS A 117 2.77 -20.53 -4.50
N SER A 118 2.35 -20.66 -3.25
CA SER A 118 1.61 -19.60 -2.55
C SER A 118 2.43 -19.10 -1.36
N ARG A 119 2.41 -17.78 -1.17
CA ARG A 119 3.02 -17.12 -0.02
C ARG A 119 2.01 -16.20 0.62
N HIS A 120 2.21 -15.93 1.90
CA HIS A 120 1.35 -15.07 2.68
C HIS A 120 2.17 -14.02 3.42
N TYR A 121 1.72 -12.77 3.33
CA TYR A 121 2.34 -11.65 4.05
C TYR A 121 1.29 -10.97 4.91
N ALA A 122 1.54 -10.93 6.21
CA ALA A 122 0.70 -10.20 7.15
C ALA A 122 1.35 -8.87 7.48
N ALA A 123 0.55 -7.82 7.51
CA ALA A 123 1.04 -6.48 7.77
C ALA A 123 0.08 -5.66 8.61
N ASP A 124 0.66 -4.75 9.38
CA ASP A 124 -0.04 -3.65 10.04
C ASP A 124 0.19 -2.41 9.17
N ILE A 125 -0.89 -1.80 8.69
CA ILE A 125 -0.77 -0.70 7.74
C ILE A 125 -1.41 0.56 8.33
N THR A 126 -0.73 1.68 8.16
CA THR A 126 -1.27 3.01 8.47
C THR A 126 -1.37 3.81 7.19
N TRP A 127 -2.56 4.34 6.91
CA TRP A 127 -2.81 5.24 5.79
C TRP A 127 -3.06 6.65 6.32
N GLN A 128 -2.35 7.62 5.77
CA GLN A 128 -2.70 9.04 5.92
C GLN A 128 -3.37 9.48 4.62
N LEU A 129 -4.61 9.94 4.76
CA LEU A 129 -5.42 10.34 3.63
C LEU A 129 -5.69 11.83 3.74
N GLN A 130 -5.36 12.56 2.69
CA GLN A 130 -5.52 14.01 2.62
C GLN A 130 -6.75 14.35 1.79
N ARG A 131 -7.56 15.28 2.31
CA ARG A 131 -8.70 15.78 1.56
C ARG A 131 -8.22 16.79 0.51
N GLU A 132 -8.70 16.59 -0.70
CA GLU A 132 -8.39 17.44 -1.85
C GLU A 132 -9.71 17.67 -2.58
N GLY A 133 -10.35 18.83 -2.31
CA GLY A 133 -11.70 19.08 -2.78
C GLY A 133 -12.67 18.07 -2.18
N ASP A 134 -13.43 17.40 -3.02
CA ASP A 134 -14.39 16.36 -2.60
C ASP A 134 -13.77 14.97 -2.50
N ARG A 135 -12.47 14.84 -2.76
CA ARG A 135 -11.77 13.56 -2.80
C ARG A 135 -10.84 13.41 -1.62
N LEU A 136 -10.62 12.15 -1.26
CA LEU A 136 -9.50 11.75 -0.42
C LEU A 136 -8.40 11.19 -1.33
N ARG A 137 -7.14 11.56 -1.05
CA ARG A 137 -5.97 11.01 -1.72
C ARG A 137 -4.99 10.47 -0.70
N ILE A 138 -4.22 9.48 -1.10
CA ILE A 138 -3.23 8.86 -0.21
C ILE A 138 -2.02 9.79 -0.12
N GLN A 139 -1.71 10.27 1.08
CA GLN A 139 -0.52 11.05 1.37
C GLN A 139 0.61 10.16 1.86
N GLN A 140 0.30 9.16 2.66
CA GLN A 140 1.32 8.23 3.15
C GLN A 140 0.67 6.88 3.42
N LYS A 141 1.37 5.82 3.04
CA LYS A 141 1.00 4.46 3.37
C LYS A 141 2.23 3.77 3.92
N VAL A 142 2.16 3.33 5.17
CA VAL A 142 3.26 2.62 5.84
C VAL A 142 2.83 1.19 6.07
N ILE A 143 3.53 0.26 5.43
CA ILE A 143 3.27 -1.18 5.51
C ILE A 143 4.31 -1.79 6.43
N ARG A 144 3.90 -2.19 7.63
CA ARG A 144 4.77 -2.84 8.62
C ARG A 144 4.51 -4.33 8.56
N LEU A 145 5.37 -5.04 7.85
CA LEU A 145 5.28 -6.49 7.76
C LEU A 145 5.58 -7.11 9.12
N VAL A 146 4.81 -8.13 9.48
CA VAL A 146 4.95 -8.80 10.79
C VAL A 146 6.34 -9.40 10.97
N ASN A 147 6.93 -9.88 9.89
CA ASN A 147 8.25 -10.50 9.87
C ASN A 147 9.27 -9.69 9.05
N SER A 148 9.16 -8.36 9.08
CA SER A 148 10.02 -7.48 8.27
C SER A 148 11.51 -7.56 8.61
N ASP A 149 11.85 -7.98 9.83
CA ASP A 149 13.23 -8.16 10.27
C ASP A 149 13.81 -9.54 9.90
N ASP A 150 12.99 -10.46 9.40
CA ASP A 150 13.46 -11.74 8.87
C ASP A 150 13.97 -11.56 7.44
N VAL A 151 14.73 -12.57 6.95
CA VAL A 151 15.12 -12.60 5.55
C VAL A 151 13.87 -12.88 4.70
N LEU A 152 13.40 -11.85 3.97
CA LEU A 152 12.28 -11.98 3.07
C LEU A 152 12.77 -12.28 1.67
N HIS A 153 12.09 -13.19 0.98
CA HIS A 153 12.32 -13.37 -0.44
C HIS A 153 11.87 -12.14 -1.21
N SER A 154 12.47 -11.91 -2.37
CA SER A 154 12.18 -10.76 -3.22
C SER A 154 10.68 -10.59 -3.44
N ILE A 155 10.16 -9.41 -3.10
CA ILE A 155 8.78 -9.01 -3.36
C ILE A 155 8.81 -8.09 -4.57
N GLY A 156 8.34 -8.60 -5.72
CA GLY A 156 8.38 -7.87 -6.98
C GLY A 156 7.13 -7.03 -7.26
N TYR A 157 6.21 -6.94 -6.33
CA TYR A 157 4.94 -6.24 -6.51
C TYR A 157 4.70 -5.23 -5.39
N ILE A 158 3.61 -4.48 -5.52
CA ILE A 158 3.21 -3.47 -4.52
C ILE A 158 2.41 -4.14 -3.41
N LEU A 159 2.75 -3.84 -2.17
CA LEU A 159 2.08 -4.39 -0.98
C LEU A 159 0.80 -3.62 -0.58
#